data_20efa0c0e1faccd0ec8c9c773522f8d0
#
_entry.id   20efa0c0e1faccd0ec8c9c773522f8d0
#
_cell.length_a   1.000
_cell.length_b   1.000
_cell.length_c   1.000
_cell.angle_alpha   90.00
_cell.angle_beta   90.00
_cell.angle_gamma   90.00
#
_symmetry.space_group_name_H-M   'P 1'
#
loop_
_entity.id
_entity.type
_entity.pdbx_description
1 polymer ?
#
loop_
_entity_poly.entity_id
_entity_poly.type
_entity_poly.pdbx_seq_one_letter_code
_entity_poly.pdbx_strand_id
1 'polypeptide(L)'
;MQKRDDRTHRGPGLTRARFLAGAAGAGLAAAVLPAGAARAAGVPRAAGVRPGLRHRGVVYTVGEGATPATAFSADRMRRDIRAIRDRLHADTVDVTGDGVERLAATAAEAAERGLRVWLQPTLGDAPEQDILDHLAETGRFAEGPRRQGASVELSVGCEFWLFVPGIVPGADVFERIRNLREGKVDPAAMQRRLDRFTERAAAVGRSVFHGPLSYAAAQDDEVDWRLFDIVGIDYYSCFPDRASYVRELRRYQRWGKPLAVTEFGTCAYVGAPETAGMGWDVVDHDQQPEEIKGHLVRSERTQAAYLMQLLDIFSSLGLHAAMAFEFVTPDAPHRPGDPRHDLDMASYSITRTVQDHPLDPASDWHWEPKAAFHALARRYALEQRRDATHGEAAARLP
;
A
#
# COMPACT_ATOMS: atom_id res chain seq x y z
N MET A 1 23.73 -29.19 -37.54
CA MET A 1 23.47 -27.78 -37.09
C MET A 1 22.48 -27.83 -35.94
N GLN A 2 22.99 -27.98 -34.72
CA GLN A 2 22.23 -28.27 -33.51
C GLN A 2 22.01 -26.95 -32.78
N LYS A 3 20.74 -26.51 -32.68
CA LYS A 3 20.36 -25.40 -31.82
C LYS A 3 20.49 -25.85 -30.38
N ARG A 4 21.38 -25.22 -29.62
CA ARG A 4 21.42 -25.32 -28.16
C ARG A 4 20.24 -24.53 -27.58
N ASP A 5 19.35 -25.25 -26.93
CA ASP A 5 18.30 -24.69 -26.05
C ASP A 5 18.96 -24.35 -24.71
N ASP A 6 19.25 -23.08 -24.49
CA ASP A 6 19.83 -22.57 -23.25
C ASP A 6 18.66 -22.11 -22.33
N ARG A 7 17.93 -23.08 -21.78
CA ARG A 7 17.00 -22.85 -20.69
C ARG A 7 17.80 -22.80 -19.40
N THR A 8 18.22 -21.60 -19.03
CA THR A 8 18.70 -21.32 -17.67
C THR A 8 17.54 -21.62 -16.70
N HIS A 9 17.73 -22.66 -15.89
CA HIS A 9 16.90 -22.93 -14.72
C HIS A 9 16.99 -21.70 -13.78
N ARG A 10 16.00 -20.81 -13.86
CA ARG A 10 15.69 -19.92 -12.76
C ARG A 10 15.05 -20.80 -11.68
N GLY A 11 15.70 -20.93 -10.54
CA GLY A 11 15.08 -21.48 -9.34
C GLY A 11 13.77 -20.73 -9.03
N PRO A 12 12.89 -21.26 -8.17
CA PRO A 12 11.63 -20.63 -7.83
C PRO A 12 11.92 -19.28 -7.17
N GLY A 13 12.01 -18.23 -7.99
CA GLY A 13 12.09 -16.86 -7.52
C GLY A 13 10.83 -16.57 -6.71
N LEU A 14 10.99 -15.97 -5.54
CA LEU A 14 9.89 -15.41 -4.76
C LEU A 14 9.04 -14.57 -5.71
N THR A 15 7.78 -14.93 -5.87
CA THR A 15 6.88 -14.16 -6.73
C THR A 15 6.62 -12.80 -6.11
N ARG A 16 6.35 -11.81 -6.95
CA ARG A 16 6.03 -10.44 -6.54
C ARG A 16 4.87 -10.36 -5.57
N ALA A 17 3.85 -11.20 -5.70
CA ALA A 17 2.72 -11.24 -4.78
C ALA A 17 3.19 -11.56 -3.35
N ARG A 18 4.13 -12.51 -3.17
CA ARG A 18 4.76 -12.79 -1.88
C ARG A 18 5.57 -11.62 -1.34
N PHE A 19 6.17 -10.85 -2.25
CA PHE A 19 6.95 -9.69 -1.86
C PHE A 19 6.06 -8.50 -1.49
N LEU A 20 5.06 -8.13 -2.30
CA LEU A 20 4.13 -7.04 -1.99
C LEU A 20 3.35 -7.31 -0.71
N ALA A 21 3.02 -8.57 -0.41
CA ALA A 21 2.44 -8.98 0.87
C ALA A 21 3.40 -8.82 2.06
N GLY A 22 4.70 -8.81 1.82
CA GLY A 22 5.74 -8.76 2.84
C GLY A 22 6.56 -7.46 2.91
N ALA A 23 6.55 -6.64 1.89
CA ALA A 23 7.49 -5.52 1.74
C ALA A 23 6.92 -4.14 2.05
N ALA A 24 5.67 -4.06 2.44
CA ALA A 24 5.11 -2.81 2.90
C ALA A 24 5.88 -2.27 4.12
N GLY A 25 6.65 -1.22 3.88
CA GLY A 25 7.19 -0.37 4.91
C GLY A 25 8.49 -0.81 5.60
N ALA A 26 9.62 -0.72 4.94
CA ALA A 26 10.91 -0.68 5.60
C ALA A 26 11.18 0.74 6.15
N GLY A 27 10.40 1.19 7.13
CA GLY A 27 10.71 2.40 7.88
C GLY A 27 12.00 2.21 8.66
N LEU A 28 13.10 2.77 8.16
CA LEU A 28 14.34 2.90 8.92
C LEU A 28 14.13 4.00 9.97
N ALA A 29 14.21 3.65 11.23
CA ALA A 29 14.26 4.65 12.31
C ALA A 29 15.52 5.51 12.14
N ALA A 30 15.40 6.67 11.50
CA ALA A 30 16.48 7.62 11.34
C ALA A 30 16.73 8.36 12.66
N ALA A 31 17.99 8.45 13.04
CA ALA A 31 18.47 9.23 14.18
C ALA A 31 18.10 10.71 14.01
N VAL A 32 17.41 11.27 15.01
CA VAL A 32 16.96 12.65 15.06
C VAL A 32 18.14 13.60 15.10
N LEU A 33 18.36 14.37 14.06
CA LEU A 33 19.17 15.59 14.10
C LEU A 33 18.27 16.78 14.44
N PRO A 34 18.69 17.74 15.30
CA PRO A 34 17.84 18.84 15.72
C PRO A 34 17.69 19.89 14.61
N ALA A 35 16.47 20.04 14.11
CA ALA A 35 16.12 21.09 13.16
C ALA A 35 15.83 22.40 13.86
N GLY A 36 16.49 23.47 13.40
CA GLY A 36 16.28 24.83 13.85
C GLY A 36 14.86 25.33 13.62
N ALA A 37 14.35 26.07 14.59
CA ALA A 37 12.99 26.61 14.61
C ALA A 37 12.80 27.71 13.56
N ALA A 38 12.06 27.42 12.49
CA ALA A 38 11.47 28.41 11.60
C ALA A 38 10.03 28.67 12.03
N ARG A 39 9.72 29.92 12.36
CA ARG A 39 8.37 30.40 12.73
C ARG A 39 7.49 30.38 11.47
N ALA A 40 6.52 29.49 11.40
CA ALA A 40 5.52 29.48 10.36
C ALA A 40 4.41 30.51 10.69
N ALA A 41 4.17 31.46 9.77
CA ALA A 41 3.04 32.36 9.82
C ALA A 41 1.74 31.57 9.59
N GLY A 42 0.76 31.73 10.48
CA GLY A 42 -0.50 31.01 10.43
C GLY A 42 -1.38 31.46 9.26
N VAL A 43 -1.82 30.50 8.45
CA VAL A 43 -2.89 30.69 7.46
C VAL A 43 -4.23 30.70 8.21
N PRO A 44 -5.15 31.65 7.95
CA PRO A 44 -6.45 31.71 8.62
C PRO A 44 -7.29 30.48 8.24
N ARG A 45 -7.73 29.76 9.23
CA ARG A 45 -8.62 28.60 9.10
C ARG A 45 -10.06 29.08 8.98
N ALA A 46 -10.75 28.70 7.89
CA ALA A 46 -12.20 28.91 7.79
C ALA A 46 -12.91 28.20 8.96
N ALA A 47 -13.76 28.95 9.69
CA ALA A 47 -14.47 28.44 10.83
C ALA A 47 -15.60 27.50 10.38
N GLY A 48 -15.67 26.28 10.94
CA GLY A 48 -16.91 25.53 11.01
C GLY A 48 -16.90 24.05 10.65
N VAL A 49 -15.92 23.50 9.92
CA VAL A 49 -15.90 22.07 9.60
C VAL A 49 -14.86 21.38 10.49
N ARG A 50 -15.28 20.37 11.28
CA ARG A 50 -14.32 19.51 11.99
C ARG A 50 -13.47 18.79 10.94
N PRO A 51 -12.13 18.79 11.10
CA PRO A 51 -11.28 18.04 10.20
C PRO A 51 -11.71 16.57 10.25
N GLY A 52 -11.92 15.94 9.09
CA GLY A 52 -12.23 14.54 8.92
C GLY A 52 -11.35 13.94 7.84
N LEU A 53 -11.16 12.65 7.85
CA LEU A 53 -10.54 11.91 6.73
C LEU A 53 -11.50 11.98 5.54
N ARG A 54 -11.00 12.47 4.39
CA ARG A 54 -11.88 12.75 3.25
C ARG A 54 -12.23 11.49 2.46
N HIS A 55 -11.24 10.61 2.24
CA HIS A 55 -11.40 9.36 1.50
C HIS A 55 -10.83 8.19 2.32
N ARG A 56 -11.56 7.07 2.31
CA ARG A 56 -11.30 5.90 3.15
C ARG A 56 -11.26 4.68 2.28
N GLY A 57 -10.13 4.02 2.26
CA GLY A 57 -9.89 2.94 1.33
C GLY A 57 -9.14 1.75 1.90
N VAL A 58 -8.85 0.87 0.99
CA VAL A 58 -8.02 -0.31 1.19
C VAL A 58 -7.18 -0.54 -0.06
N VAL A 59 -5.97 -1.02 0.12
CA VAL A 59 -5.11 -1.47 -0.99
C VAL A 59 -5.61 -2.84 -1.47
N TYR A 60 -5.69 -3.01 -2.78
CA TYR A 60 -5.99 -4.27 -3.44
C TYR A 60 -4.88 -4.60 -4.43
N THR A 61 -4.07 -5.57 -4.06
CA THR A 61 -2.91 -5.99 -4.85
C THR A 61 -3.31 -6.97 -5.95
N VAL A 62 -2.85 -6.72 -7.17
CA VAL A 62 -3.00 -7.63 -8.33
C VAL A 62 -1.63 -8.08 -8.83
N GLY A 63 -1.51 -9.36 -9.13
CA GLY A 63 -0.25 -9.95 -9.59
C GLY A 63 -0.47 -11.32 -10.22
N GLU A 64 0.62 -11.93 -10.69
CA GLU A 64 0.56 -13.27 -11.27
C GLU A 64 0.21 -14.36 -10.25
N GLY A 65 0.47 -14.09 -8.97
CA GLY A 65 0.37 -15.09 -7.90
C GLY A 65 1.56 -16.04 -7.84
N ALA A 66 1.76 -16.68 -6.68
CA ALA A 66 2.86 -17.63 -6.47
C ALA A 66 2.55 -19.03 -7.04
N THR A 67 1.28 -19.38 -7.14
CA THR A 67 0.78 -20.68 -7.61
C THR A 67 -0.42 -20.46 -8.53
N PRO A 68 -0.84 -21.46 -9.31
CA PRO A 68 -2.08 -21.37 -10.09
C PRO A 68 -3.31 -21.03 -9.26
N ALA A 69 -3.37 -21.48 -8.00
CA ALA A 69 -4.48 -21.18 -7.09
C ALA A 69 -4.51 -19.71 -6.64
N THR A 70 -3.33 -19.09 -6.47
CA THR A 70 -3.20 -17.68 -6.06
C THR A 70 -3.09 -16.73 -7.25
N ALA A 71 -3.04 -17.24 -8.48
CA ALA A 71 -3.01 -16.47 -9.72
C ALA A 71 -4.25 -15.54 -9.83
N PHE A 72 -4.08 -14.42 -10.55
CA PHE A 72 -5.17 -13.50 -10.81
C PHE A 72 -6.39 -14.19 -11.40
N SER A 73 -7.54 -13.94 -10.81
CA SER A 73 -8.84 -14.43 -11.26
C SER A 73 -9.82 -13.26 -11.35
N ALA A 74 -10.34 -12.99 -12.54
CA ALA A 74 -11.29 -11.91 -12.76
C ALA A 74 -12.58 -12.09 -11.92
N ASP A 75 -13.04 -13.32 -11.73
CA ASP A 75 -14.24 -13.58 -10.93
C ASP A 75 -14.00 -13.37 -9.44
N ARG A 76 -12.80 -13.71 -8.93
CA ARG A 76 -12.41 -13.42 -7.56
C ARG A 76 -12.28 -11.92 -7.37
N MET A 77 -11.57 -11.23 -8.25
CA MET A 77 -11.41 -9.77 -8.22
C MET A 77 -12.77 -9.05 -8.18
N ARG A 78 -13.74 -9.44 -9.02
CA ARG A 78 -15.08 -8.83 -9.01
C ARG A 78 -15.83 -9.04 -7.69
N ARG A 79 -15.67 -10.22 -7.05
CA ARG A 79 -16.26 -10.48 -5.72
C ARG A 79 -15.59 -9.62 -4.65
N ASP A 80 -14.28 -9.46 -4.72
CA ASP A 80 -13.50 -8.71 -3.76
C ASP A 80 -13.79 -7.20 -3.85
N ILE A 81 -13.79 -6.63 -5.06
CA ILE A 81 -14.16 -5.21 -5.28
C ILE A 81 -15.60 -4.94 -4.80
N ARG A 82 -16.53 -5.88 -5.04
CA ARG A 82 -17.89 -5.79 -4.48
C ARG A 82 -17.86 -5.78 -2.95
N ALA A 83 -17.08 -6.65 -2.32
CA ALA A 83 -16.98 -6.70 -0.87
C ALA A 83 -16.33 -5.44 -0.27
N ILE A 84 -15.33 -4.88 -0.95
CA ILE A 84 -14.71 -3.59 -0.58
C ILE A 84 -15.76 -2.48 -0.59
N ARG A 85 -16.61 -2.41 -1.61
CA ARG A 85 -17.67 -1.40 -1.71
C ARG A 85 -18.80 -1.63 -0.71
N ASP A 86 -19.37 -2.84 -0.68
CA ASP A 86 -20.65 -3.10 -0.04
C ASP A 86 -20.53 -3.60 1.40
N ARG A 87 -19.44 -4.30 1.75
CA ARG A 87 -19.22 -4.89 3.08
C ARG A 87 -18.22 -4.12 3.92
N LEU A 88 -17.12 -3.65 3.30
CA LEU A 88 -16.12 -2.82 3.99
C LEU A 88 -16.58 -1.35 4.06
N HIS A 89 -17.50 -0.93 3.18
CA HIS A 89 -17.96 0.46 3.05
C HIS A 89 -16.85 1.45 2.72
N ALA A 90 -15.82 0.99 2.00
CA ALA A 90 -14.81 1.89 1.47
C ALA A 90 -15.42 2.79 0.36
N ASP A 91 -14.91 4.01 0.25
CA ASP A 91 -15.21 4.91 -0.86
C ASP A 91 -14.08 4.95 -1.89
N THR A 92 -12.93 4.40 -1.54
CA THR A 92 -11.71 4.38 -2.34
C THR A 92 -11.10 2.98 -2.36
N VAL A 93 -10.47 2.60 -3.45
CA VAL A 93 -9.58 1.44 -3.54
C VAL A 93 -8.28 1.86 -4.20
N ASP A 94 -7.16 1.48 -3.62
CA ASP A 94 -5.85 1.55 -4.26
C ASP A 94 -5.59 0.23 -4.96
N VAL A 95 -5.55 0.27 -6.30
CA VAL A 95 -5.27 -0.89 -7.14
C VAL A 95 -3.79 -0.86 -7.50
N THR A 96 -3.03 -1.70 -6.83
CA THR A 96 -1.57 -1.78 -6.98
C THR A 96 -1.13 -3.11 -7.57
N GLY A 97 0.07 -3.14 -8.16
CA GLY A 97 0.70 -4.37 -8.65
C GLY A 97 1.20 -4.28 -10.07
N ASP A 98 1.33 -5.43 -10.70
CA ASP A 98 1.86 -5.56 -12.05
C ASP A 98 0.81 -6.07 -13.06
N GLY A 99 1.16 -5.97 -14.36
CA GLY A 99 0.31 -6.40 -15.44
C GLY A 99 -0.80 -5.41 -15.78
N VAL A 100 -0.59 -4.64 -16.85
CA VAL A 100 -1.51 -3.57 -17.27
C VAL A 100 -2.94 -4.04 -17.41
N GLU A 101 -3.18 -5.21 -18.00
CA GLU A 101 -4.53 -5.76 -18.20
C GLU A 101 -5.23 -6.07 -16.87
N ARG A 102 -4.51 -6.61 -15.88
CA ARG A 102 -5.04 -6.91 -14.54
C ARG A 102 -5.38 -5.63 -13.79
N LEU A 103 -4.47 -4.66 -13.81
CA LEU A 103 -4.68 -3.33 -13.23
C LEU A 103 -5.88 -2.64 -13.87
N ALA A 104 -5.95 -2.65 -15.21
CA ALA A 104 -7.02 -2.05 -15.97
C ALA A 104 -8.39 -2.67 -15.67
N ALA A 105 -8.48 -4.00 -15.67
CA ALA A 105 -9.72 -4.71 -15.38
C ALA A 105 -10.22 -4.42 -13.95
N THR A 106 -9.30 -4.39 -12.98
CA THR A 106 -9.64 -4.11 -11.58
C THR A 106 -10.08 -2.67 -11.38
N ALA A 107 -9.37 -1.71 -11.98
CA ALA A 107 -9.71 -0.29 -11.93
C ALA A 107 -11.07 -0.01 -12.59
N ALA A 108 -11.38 -0.65 -13.73
CA ALA A 108 -12.67 -0.54 -14.39
C ALA A 108 -13.81 -1.04 -13.51
N GLU A 109 -13.68 -2.25 -12.95
CA GLU A 109 -14.67 -2.83 -12.03
C GLU A 109 -14.92 -1.93 -10.81
N ALA A 110 -13.85 -1.36 -10.25
CA ALA A 110 -13.95 -0.45 -9.11
C ALA A 110 -14.69 0.84 -9.47
N ALA A 111 -14.35 1.44 -10.61
CA ALA A 111 -14.99 2.66 -11.12
C ALA A 111 -16.47 2.43 -11.45
N GLU A 112 -16.83 1.32 -12.08
CA GLU A 112 -18.23 0.93 -12.37
C GLU A 112 -19.06 0.79 -11.09
N ARG A 113 -18.45 0.41 -9.97
CA ARG A 113 -19.10 0.35 -8.66
C ARG A 113 -19.12 1.67 -7.91
N GLY A 114 -18.65 2.75 -8.52
CA GLY A 114 -18.61 4.08 -7.92
C GLY A 114 -17.55 4.25 -6.83
N LEU A 115 -16.54 3.39 -6.80
CA LEU A 115 -15.34 3.63 -5.99
C LEU A 115 -14.46 4.69 -6.66
N ARG A 116 -13.83 5.52 -5.85
CA ARG A 116 -12.65 6.27 -6.27
C ARG A 116 -11.50 5.30 -6.49
N VAL A 117 -10.83 5.40 -7.60
CA VAL A 117 -9.71 4.54 -7.97
C VAL A 117 -8.40 5.29 -7.77
N TRP A 118 -7.54 4.76 -6.93
CA TRP A 118 -6.13 5.09 -6.89
C TRP A 118 -5.41 4.00 -7.67
N LEU A 119 -4.80 4.34 -8.80
CA LEU A 119 -4.17 3.34 -9.67
C LEU A 119 -2.65 3.45 -9.53
N GLN A 120 -2.02 2.38 -9.04
CA GLN A 120 -0.62 2.36 -8.66
C GLN A 120 0.13 1.22 -9.34
N PRO A 121 0.61 1.42 -10.59
CA PRO A 121 1.45 0.40 -11.23
C PRO A 121 2.76 0.22 -10.46
N THR A 122 3.02 -1.01 -10.02
CA THR A 122 4.22 -1.38 -9.27
C THR A 122 4.92 -2.53 -9.96
N LEU A 123 5.78 -2.20 -10.92
CA LEU A 123 6.69 -3.13 -11.58
C LEU A 123 8.07 -3.01 -10.92
N GLY A 124 8.48 -3.96 -10.06
CA GLY A 124 9.78 -3.98 -9.41
C GLY A 124 10.76 -4.97 -10.05
N ASP A 125 12.04 -4.89 -9.72
CA ASP A 125 13.10 -5.78 -10.19
C ASP A 125 13.22 -5.92 -11.72
N ALA A 126 12.71 -4.93 -12.45
CA ALA A 126 12.78 -4.81 -13.90
C ALA A 126 13.70 -3.65 -14.31
N PRO A 127 14.19 -3.61 -15.54
CA PRO A 127 14.91 -2.44 -16.06
C PRO A 127 14.11 -1.16 -15.91
N GLU A 128 14.78 -0.05 -15.58
CA GLU A 128 14.11 1.26 -15.38
C GLU A 128 13.17 1.63 -16.52
N GLN A 129 13.56 1.32 -17.76
CA GLN A 129 12.73 1.65 -18.93
C GLN A 129 11.43 0.82 -18.95
N ASP A 130 11.50 -0.46 -18.60
CA ASP A 130 10.32 -1.33 -18.56
C ASP A 130 9.34 -0.87 -17.48
N ILE A 131 9.87 -0.37 -16.33
CA ILE A 131 9.06 0.22 -15.26
C ILE A 131 8.34 1.48 -15.77
N LEU A 132 9.05 2.35 -16.50
CA LEU A 132 8.47 3.57 -17.05
C LEU A 132 7.46 3.27 -18.18
N ASP A 133 7.72 2.28 -19.01
CA ASP A 133 6.80 1.86 -20.07
C ASP A 133 5.51 1.27 -19.49
N HIS A 134 5.63 0.45 -18.43
CA HIS A 134 4.49 -0.09 -17.68
C HIS A 134 3.65 1.04 -17.03
N LEU A 135 4.31 2.04 -16.43
CA LEU A 135 3.64 3.24 -15.92
C LEU A 135 2.91 4.01 -17.05
N ALA A 136 3.58 4.20 -18.19
CA ALA A 136 3.00 4.92 -19.31
C ALA A 136 1.76 4.21 -19.87
N GLU A 137 1.80 2.90 -20.00
CA GLU A 137 0.68 2.09 -20.50
C GLU A 137 -0.50 2.11 -19.53
N THR A 138 -0.23 1.91 -18.25
CA THR A 138 -1.24 1.97 -17.18
C THR A 138 -1.85 3.38 -17.07
N GLY A 139 -1.04 4.43 -17.20
CA GLY A 139 -1.52 5.81 -17.17
C GLY A 139 -2.43 6.17 -18.36
N ARG A 140 -2.14 5.66 -19.57
CA ARG A 140 -3.05 5.82 -20.72
C ARG A 140 -4.38 5.15 -20.48
N PHE A 141 -4.38 3.98 -19.85
CA PHE A 141 -5.61 3.33 -19.45
C PHE A 141 -6.39 4.17 -18.43
N ALA A 142 -5.74 4.68 -17.39
CA ALA A 142 -6.34 5.49 -16.34
C ALA A 142 -7.05 6.74 -16.88
N GLU A 143 -6.51 7.34 -17.94
CA GLU A 143 -7.07 8.53 -18.60
C GLU A 143 -8.44 8.26 -19.24
N GLY A 144 -8.72 7.04 -19.71
CA GLY A 144 -9.99 6.65 -20.30
C GLY A 144 -11.17 6.79 -19.33
N PRO A 145 -11.23 6.05 -18.23
CA PRO A 145 -12.27 6.19 -17.20
C PRO A 145 -12.35 7.59 -16.61
N ARG A 146 -11.21 8.27 -16.38
CA ARG A 146 -11.19 9.67 -15.91
C ARG A 146 -11.96 10.60 -16.87
N ARG A 147 -11.73 10.50 -18.16
CA ARG A 147 -12.44 11.31 -19.18
C ARG A 147 -13.94 11.00 -19.25
N GLN A 148 -14.34 9.82 -18.81
CA GLN A 148 -15.75 9.41 -18.69
C GLN A 148 -16.39 9.85 -17.37
N GLY A 149 -15.64 10.56 -16.50
CA GLY A 149 -16.15 11.12 -15.25
C GLY A 149 -15.88 10.27 -14.01
N ALA A 150 -15.16 9.14 -14.13
CA ALA A 150 -14.73 8.39 -12.97
C ALA A 150 -13.68 9.19 -12.17
N SER A 151 -13.72 9.04 -10.84
CA SER A 151 -12.69 9.60 -9.96
C SER A 151 -11.47 8.69 -9.97
N VAL A 152 -10.44 9.09 -10.68
CA VAL A 152 -9.18 8.34 -10.80
C VAL A 152 -8.02 9.24 -10.43
N GLU A 153 -7.15 8.77 -9.55
CA GLU A 153 -5.81 9.26 -9.26
C GLU A 153 -4.77 8.26 -9.77
N LEU A 154 -3.64 8.76 -10.28
CA LEU A 154 -2.52 7.90 -10.69
C LEU A 154 -1.35 8.10 -9.74
N SER A 155 -0.90 7.02 -9.08
CA SER A 155 0.41 6.96 -8.45
C SER A 155 1.44 6.52 -9.49
N VAL A 156 2.57 7.22 -9.57
CA VAL A 156 3.63 6.85 -10.53
C VAL A 156 4.39 5.58 -10.12
N GLY A 157 4.12 5.07 -8.94
CA GLY A 157 4.69 3.85 -8.38
C GLY A 157 4.71 3.90 -6.86
N CYS A 158 5.41 2.94 -6.29
CA CYS A 158 5.54 2.72 -4.85
C CYS A 158 7.02 2.55 -4.50
N GLU A 159 7.47 3.15 -3.39
CA GLU A 159 8.76 2.92 -2.74
C GLU A 159 9.93 2.62 -3.71
N PHE A 160 10.24 3.54 -4.62
CA PHE A 160 11.21 3.32 -5.70
C PHE A 160 12.57 2.83 -5.25
N TRP A 161 13.01 3.21 -4.05
CA TRP A 161 14.28 2.73 -3.49
C TRP A 161 14.28 1.21 -3.24
N LEU A 162 13.10 0.62 -3.02
CA LEU A 162 12.92 -0.84 -2.90
C LEU A 162 12.79 -1.51 -4.27
N PHE A 163 11.92 -0.96 -5.12
CA PHE A 163 11.45 -1.67 -6.31
C PHE A 163 12.27 -1.39 -7.56
N VAL A 164 12.97 -0.24 -7.64
CA VAL A 164 13.77 0.13 -8.82
C VAL A 164 15.23 -0.29 -8.66
N PRO A 165 15.73 -1.21 -9.49
CA PRO A 165 17.12 -1.64 -9.44
C PRO A 165 18.11 -0.47 -9.53
N GLY A 166 19.15 -0.52 -8.71
CA GLY A 166 20.26 0.43 -8.76
C GLY A 166 20.06 1.70 -7.94
N ILE A 167 18.88 2.00 -7.39
CA ILE A 167 18.71 3.07 -6.40
C ILE A 167 19.43 2.65 -5.11
N VAL A 168 19.02 1.53 -4.55
CA VAL A 168 19.75 0.83 -3.49
C VAL A 168 20.49 -0.36 -4.11
N PRO A 169 21.78 -0.62 -3.75
CA PRO A 169 22.47 -1.83 -4.17
C PRO A 169 21.76 -3.10 -3.70
N GLY A 170 21.65 -4.10 -4.57
CA GLY A 170 21.04 -5.41 -4.28
C GLY A 170 20.37 -5.99 -5.52
N ALA A 171 20.46 -7.31 -5.68
CA ALA A 171 19.89 -8.03 -6.82
C ALA A 171 18.37 -8.09 -6.75
N ASP A 172 17.84 -8.11 -5.53
CA ASP A 172 16.40 -8.14 -5.26
C ASP A 172 16.08 -7.25 -4.06
N VAL A 173 14.81 -7.12 -3.76
CA VAL A 173 14.32 -6.29 -2.68
C VAL A 173 14.84 -6.72 -1.31
N PHE A 174 14.94 -8.00 -1.01
CA PHE A 174 15.43 -8.49 0.30
C PHE A 174 16.91 -8.12 0.50
N GLU A 175 17.71 -8.20 -0.56
CA GLU A 175 19.10 -7.78 -0.50
C GLU A 175 19.21 -6.26 -0.35
N ARG A 176 18.35 -5.47 -0.99
CA ARG A 176 18.30 -4.00 -0.82
C ARG A 176 17.96 -3.63 0.62
N ILE A 177 16.93 -4.24 1.21
CA ILE A 177 16.56 -4.04 2.63
C ILE A 177 17.73 -4.40 3.53
N ARG A 178 18.37 -5.55 3.31
CA ARG A 178 19.53 -5.98 4.09
C ARG A 178 20.67 -4.98 4.00
N ASN A 179 21.01 -4.51 2.81
CA ASN A 179 22.07 -3.55 2.59
C ASN A 179 21.81 -2.19 3.25
N LEU A 180 20.54 -1.76 3.27
CA LEU A 180 20.10 -0.56 4.02
C LEU A 180 20.29 -0.76 5.53
N ARG A 181 19.82 -1.87 6.08
CA ARG A 181 19.92 -2.19 7.52
C ARG A 181 21.37 -2.32 7.99
N GLU A 182 22.24 -2.83 7.14
CA GLU A 182 23.67 -3.00 7.43
C GLU A 182 24.50 -1.73 7.15
N GLY A 183 23.87 -0.63 6.71
CA GLY A 183 24.55 0.63 6.41
C GLY A 183 25.49 0.55 5.20
N LYS A 184 25.28 -0.40 4.28
CA LYS A 184 26.10 -0.61 3.06
C LYS A 184 25.67 0.29 1.90
N VAL A 185 24.97 1.37 2.18
CA VAL A 185 24.40 2.29 1.18
C VAL A 185 25.00 3.68 1.39
N ASP A 186 25.45 4.34 0.32
CA ASP A 186 25.75 5.77 0.32
C ASP A 186 24.43 6.56 0.23
N PRO A 187 23.99 7.24 1.31
CA PRO A 187 22.71 7.96 1.32
C PRO A 187 22.63 9.05 0.25
N ALA A 188 23.73 9.75 -0.01
CA ALA A 188 23.73 10.82 -1.01
C ALA A 188 23.63 10.27 -2.45
N ALA A 189 24.27 9.13 -2.72
CA ALA A 189 24.14 8.47 -4.02
C ALA A 189 22.74 7.89 -4.23
N MET A 190 22.18 7.27 -3.18
CA MET A 190 20.80 6.76 -3.17
C MET A 190 19.83 7.91 -3.47
N GLN A 191 19.88 9.02 -2.71
CA GLN A 191 19.00 10.17 -2.91
C GLN A 191 19.08 10.72 -4.34
N ARG A 192 20.28 10.93 -4.87
CA ARG A 192 20.43 11.40 -6.27
C ARG A 192 19.83 10.47 -7.31
N ARG A 193 19.83 9.16 -7.06
CA ARG A 193 19.20 8.18 -7.97
C ARG A 193 17.69 8.18 -7.83
N LEU A 194 17.19 8.25 -6.60
CA LEU A 194 15.77 8.38 -6.29
C LEU A 194 15.19 9.64 -6.96
N ASP A 195 15.83 10.80 -6.78
CA ASP A 195 15.39 12.06 -7.39
C ASP A 195 15.26 11.95 -8.89
N ARG A 196 16.32 11.45 -9.56
CA ARG A 196 16.31 11.32 -11.04
C ARG A 196 15.21 10.36 -11.54
N PHE A 197 15.01 9.24 -10.83
CA PHE A 197 13.98 8.30 -11.26
C PHE A 197 12.58 8.86 -10.99
N THR A 198 12.36 9.49 -9.86
CA THR A 198 11.08 10.13 -9.48
C THR A 198 10.71 11.25 -10.46
N GLU A 199 11.67 12.09 -10.87
CA GLU A 199 11.46 13.12 -11.91
C GLU A 199 11.03 12.50 -13.25
N ARG A 200 11.70 11.42 -13.70
CA ARG A 200 11.35 10.71 -14.93
C ARG A 200 9.96 10.08 -14.84
N ALA A 201 9.64 9.41 -13.72
CA ALA A 201 8.35 8.79 -13.50
C ALA A 201 7.21 9.83 -13.48
N ALA A 202 7.43 10.97 -12.80
CA ALA A 202 6.48 12.08 -12.80
C ALA A 202 6.26 12.66 -14.22
N ALA A 203 7.33 12.84 -15.00
CA ALA A 203 7.24 13.31 -16.39
C ALA A 203 6.47 12.33 -17.27
N VAL A 204 6.72 11.03 -17.15
CA VAL A 204 5.99 9.97 -17.87
C VAL A 204 4.52 9.98 -17.45
N GLY A 205 4.21 9.98 -16.15
CA GLY A 205 2.83 10.04 -15.67
C GLY A 205 2.06 11.24 -16.23
N ARG A 206 2.66 12.45 -16.19
CA ARG A 206 2.06 13.67 -16.76
C ARG A 206 1.86 13.62 -18.27
N SER A 207 2.70 12.91 -19.00
CA SER A 207 2.59 12.82 -20.46
C SER A 207 1.38 12.00 -20.93
N VAL A 208 0.86 11.11 -20.08
CA VAL A 208 -0.19 10.14 -20.41
C VAL A 208 -1.48 10.28 -19.59
N PHE A 209 -1.42 10.95 -18.44
CA PHE A 209 -2.54 11.12 -17.53
C PHE A 209 -2.69 12.59 -17.12
N HIS A 210 -3.93 13.13 -17.22
CA HIS A 210 -4.24 14.55 -17.00
C HIS A 210 -5.07 14.78 -15.71
N GLY A 211 -5.22 13.75 -14.87
CA GLY A 211 -5.81 13.83 -13.54
C GLY A 211 -4.76 14.07 -12.45
N PRO A 212 -5.17 13.96 -11.17
CA PRO A 212 -4.27 14.10 -10.04
C PRO A 212 -3.18 13.01 -10.05
N LEU A 213 -1.92 13.44 -9.89
CA LEU A 213 -0.75 12.57 -9.85
C LEU A 213 -0.18 12.53 -8.44
N SER A 214 0.22 11.34 -8.02
CA SER A 214 0.88 11.08 -6.74
C SER A 214 2.07 10.13 -6.92
N TYR A 215 2.75 9.87 -5.82
CA TYR A 215 3.74 8.82 -5.63
C TYR A 215 3.55 8.22 -4.23
N ALA A 216 3.57 6.91 -4.08
CA ALA A 216 3.52 6.23 -2.80
C ALA A 216 4.97 6.11 -2.28
N ALA A 217 5.39 7.10 -1.53
CA ALA A 217 6.76 7.20 -1.01
C ALA A 217 6.89 6.45 0.31
N ALA A 218 8.01 5.76 0.51
CA ALA A 218 8.35 5.30 1.84
C ALA A 218 8.42 6.51 2.81
N GLN A 219 8.05 6.28 4.06
CA GLN A 219 7.87 7.34 5.05
C GLN A 219 9.08 8.27 5.21
N ASP A 220 10.29 7.77 4.99
CA ASP A 220 11.53 8.53 5.16
C ASP A 220 12.13 9.01 3.82
N ASP A 221 11.45 8.81 2.68
CA ASP A 221 11.90 9.31 1.39
C ASP A 221 11.88 10.85 1.35
N GLU A 222 13.00 11.43 0.93
CA GLU A 222 13.05 12.86 0.63
C GLU A 222 12.60 13.09 -0.82
N VAL A 223 11.31 13.41 -0.99
CA VAL A 223 10.67 13.61 -2.29
C VAL A 223 10.45 15.08 -2.59
N ASP A 224 10.72 15.51 -3.83
CA ASP A 224 10.28 16.81 -4.33
C ASP A 224 8.78 16.77 -4.68
N TRP A 225 7.94 17.05 -3.70
CA TRP A 225 6.50 17.03 -3.87
C TRP A 225 5.95 18.10 -4.82
N ARG A 226 6.78 19.00 -5.34
CA ARG A 226 6.36 19.93 -6.41
C ARG A 226 6.00 19.21 -7.70
N LEU A 227 6.57 18.02 -7.92
CA LEU A 227 6.29 17.15 -9.07
C LEU A 227 4.86 16.60 -9.09
N PHE A 228 4.19 16.51 -7.93
CA PHE A 228 2.92 15.82 -7.72
C PHE A 228 1.80 16.76 -7.28
N ASP A 229 0.55 16.35 -7.44
CA ASP A 229 -0.63 17.09 -6.97
C ASP A 229 -0.98 16.72 -5.53
N ILE A 230 -0.67 15.49 -5.14
CA ILE A 230 -0.97 14.89 -3.85
C ILE A 230 0.34 14.35 -3.25
N VAL A 231 0.57 14.64 -1.98
CA VAL A 231 1.63 14.00 -1.19
C VAL A 231 1.12 12.63 -0.79
N GLY A 232 1.76 11.55 -1.24
CA GLY A 232 1.41 10.16 -0.90
C GLY A 232 2.54 9.50 -0.11
N ILE A 233 2.19 8.91 1.02
CA ILE A 233 3.18 8.24 1.89
C ILE A 233 2.68 6.88 2.36
N ASP A 234 3.55 5.90 2.38
CA ASP A 234 3.36 4.62 3.02
C ASP A 234 3.79 4.74 4.49
N TYR A 235 2.82 4.59 5.40
CA TYR A 235 2.96 5.04 6.77
C TYR A 235 2.88 3.89 7.77
N TYR A 236 4.03 3.51 8.31
CA TYR A 236 4.16 2.36 9.23
C TYR A 236 4.83 2.72 10.57
N SER A 237 4.75 3.99 10.98
CA SER A 237 5.33 4.42 12.25
C SER A 237 4.65 3.81 13.47
N CYS A 238 5.43 3.52 14.50
CA CYS A 238 4.95 3.21 15.83
C CYS A 238 5.57 4.16 16.85
N PHE A 239 4.74 5.05 17.42
CA PHE A 239 5.16 6.00 18.45
C PHE A 239 4.44 5.73 19.78
N PRO A 240 5.07 6.04 20.90
CA PRO A 240 4.47 5.84 22.22
C PRO A 240 3.29 6.78 22.50
N ASP A 241 3.17 7.89 21.77
CA ASP A 241 2.15 8.91 22.02
C ASP A 241 1.60 9.53 20.72
N ARG A 242 0.35 9.99 20.80
CA ARG A 242 -0.36 10.63 19.70
C ARG A 242 0.33 11.89 19.17
N ALA A 243 0.99 12.67 20.04
CA ALA A 243 1.62 13.93 19.64
C ALA A 243 2.79 13.70 18.70
N SER A 244 3.50 12.59 18.84
CA SER A 244 4.58 12.17 17.95
C SER A 244 4.09 11.88 16.55
N TYR A 245 3.01 11.09 16.40
CA TYR A 245 2.34 10.87 15.10
C TYR A 245 1.91 12.18 14.44
N VAL A 246 1.25 13.05 15.19
CA VAL A 246 0.77 14.35 14.69
C VAL A 246 1.94 15.23 14.24
N ARG A 247 3.03 15.25 14.99
CA ARG A 247 4.23 16.03 14.66
C ARG A 247 4.87 15.56 13.39
N GLU A 248 4.97 14.25 13.21
CA GLU A 248 5.55 13.64 12.01
C GLU A 248 4.70 13.92 10.77
N LEU A 249 3.41 13.61 10.80
CA LEU A 249 2.52 13.82 9.66
C LEU A 249 2.41 15.30 9.25
N ARG A 250 2.53 16.25 10.22
CA ARG A 250 2.58 17.68 9.90
C ARG A 250 3.80 18.10 9.08
N ARG A 251 4.88 17.33 9.07
CA ARG A 251 6.04 17.59 8.21
C ARG A 251 5.65 17.57 6.74
N TYR A 252 4.75 16.68 6.36
CA TYR A 252 4.25 16.56 4.98
C TYR A 252 3.22 17.65 4.63
N GLN A 253 2.42 18.09 5.58
CA GLN A 253 1.44 19.17 5.38
C GLN A 253 2.10 20.53 5.03
N ARG A 254 3.40 20.70 5.31
CA ARG A 254 4.15 21.93 4.93
C ARG A 254 4.17 22.20 3.42
N TRP A 255 3.93 21.18 2.60
CA TRP A 255 3.88 21.33 1.15
C TRP A 255 2.62 22.02 0.65
N GLY A 256 1.62 22.23 1.50
CA GLY A 256 0.35 22.90 1.16
C GLY A 256 -0.52 22.11 0.17
N LYS A 257 -0.24 20.82 -0.01
CA LYS A 257 -0.96 19.90 -0.90
C LYS A 257 -1.81 18.93 -0.10
N PRO A 258 -2.84 18.30 -0.70
CA PRO A 258 -3.52 17.17 -0.09
C PRO A 258 -2.51 16.10 0.34
N LEU A 259 -2.67 15.58 1.56
CA LEU A 259 -1.84 14.50 2.10
C LEU A 259 -2.65 13.21 2.13
N ALA A 260 -2.20 12.18 1.43
CA ALA A 260 -2.72 10.83 1.46
C ALA A 260 -1.74 9.89 2.17
N VAL A 261 -2.27 9.00 2.98
CA VAL A 261 -1.58 7.81 3.46
C VAL A 261 -1.98 6.69 2.50
N THR A 262 -1.06 6.35 1.59
CA THR A 262 -1.26 5.37 0.53
C THR A 262 -1.25 3.95 1.04
N GLU A 263 -0.49 3.71 2.11
CA GLU A 263 -0.50 2.45 2.85
C GLU A 263 -0.40 2.71 4.35
N PHE A 264 -1.17 1.98 5.16
CA PHE A 264 -0.98 1.84 6.59
C PHE A 264 -1.53 0.52 7.10
N GLY A 265 -0.86 -0.08 8.05
CA GLY A 265 -1.28 -1.36 8.60
C GLY A 265 -0.28 -1.94 9.58
N THR A 266 -0.57 -3.14 10.05
CA THR A 266 0.33 -3.98 10.83
C THR A 266 -0.11 -5.43 10.72
N CYS A 267 0.78 -6.35 11.06
CA CYS A 267 0.50 -7.80 11.08
C CYS A 267 -0.41 -8.22 12.24
N ALA A 268 -0.88 -9.46 12.21
CA ALA A 268 -1.89 -9.98 13.13
C ALA A 268 -1.30 -10.78 14.31
N TYR A 269 -0.26 -10.24 14.98
CA TYR A 269 0.31 -10.82 16.20
C TYR A 269 0.57 -9.77 17.29
N VAL A 270 0.75 -10.22 18.52
CA VAL A 270 1.07 -9.35 19.65
C VAL A 270 2.46 -8.74 19.44
N GLY A 271 2.58 -7.41 19.51
CA GLY A 271 3.83 -6.70 19.28
C GLY A 271 4.10 -6.34 17.81
N ALA A 272 3.18 -6.66 16.88
CA ALA A 272 3.36 -6.31 15.48
C ALA A 272 3.50 -4.81 15.20
N PRO A 273 2.76 -3.88 15.84
CA PRO A 273 2.93 -2.46 15.61
C PRO A 273 4.34 -1.93 15.89
N GLU A 274 5.02 -2.49 16.88
CA GLU A 274 6.37 -2.08 17.29
C GLU A 274 7.45 -2.46 16.26
N THR A 275 7.13 -3.34 15.32
CA THR A 275 8.03 -3.69 14.21
C THR A 275 7.93 -2.73 13.03
N ALA A 276 7.04 -1.74 13.11
CA ALA A 276 6.74 -0.79 12.04
C ALA A 276 6.43 -1.53 10.71
N GLY A 277 7.06 -1.15 9.60
CA GLY A 277 6.88 -1.81 8.32
C GLY A 277 7.53 -3.20 8.18
N MET A 278 8.20 -3.71 9.21
CA MET A 278 8.94 -4.98 9.17
C MET A 278 8.22 -6.15 9.84
N GLY A 279 6.91 -6.04 10.09
CA GLY A 279 6.13 -7.08 10.75
C GLY A 279 6.12 -8.43 10.03
N TRP A 280 6.32 -8.43 8.73
CA TRP A 280 6.41 -9.61 7.88
C TRP A 280 7.75 -10.38 8.01
N ASP A 281 8.84 -9.73 8.44
CA ASP A 281 10.21 -10.33 8.55
C ASP A 281 10.30 -11.44 9.63
N VAL A 282 9.18 -11.85 10.15
CA VAL A 282 9.04 -12.98 11.08
C VAL A 282 8.86 -14.32 10.37
N VAL A 283 8.78 -14.33 9.03
CA VAL A 283 8.72 -15.56 8.22
C VAL A 283 10.13 -16.04 7.90
N ASP A 284 10.36 -17.33 8.09
CA ASP A 284 11.55 -18.03 7.61
C ASP A 284 11.27 -18.62 6.23
N HIS A 285 11.73 -17.91 5.20
CA HIS A 285 11.57 -18.30 3.80
C HIS A 285 12.55 -19.38 3.34
N ASP A 286 13.56 -19.71 4.15
CA ASP A 286 14.52 -20.76 3.85
C ASP A 286 13.98 -22.17 4.18
N GLN A 287 12.87 -22.23 4.94
CA GLN A 287 12.18 -23.48 5.26
C GLN A 287 11.15 -23.85 4.17
N GLN A 288 10.90 -25.16 4.00
CA GLN A 288 9.85 -25.68 3.13
C GLN A 288 9.03 -26.75 3.86
N PRO A 289 7.77 -26.47 4.23
CA PRO A 289 7.03 -25.20 4.04
C PRO A 289 7.63 -24.05 4.84
N GLU A 290 7.34 -22.79 4.44
CA GLU A 290 7.73 -21.59 5.14
C GLU A 290 7.17 -21.56 6.56
N GLU A 291 7.92 -21.01 7.52
CA GLU A 291 7.61 -21.05 8.94
C GLU A 291 7.68 -19.67 9.61
N ILE A 292 6.89 -19.48 10.64
CA ILE A 292 7.01 -18.31 11.54
C ILE A 292 8.21 -18.52 12.48
N LYS A 293 9.13 -17.57 12.49
CA LYS A 293 10.29 -17.55 13.41
C LYS A 293 9.84 -17.36 14.85
N GLY A 294 10.36 -18.17 15.74
CA GLY A 294 10.12 -18.05 17.19
C GLY A 294 8.68 -18.45 17.62
N HIS A 295 8.20 -17.81 18.67
CA HIS A 295 6.89 -18.08 19.27
C HIS A 295 6.05 -16.81 19.30
N LEU A 296 5.34 -16.54 18.21
CA LEU A 296 4.42 -15.42 18.11
C LEU A 296 3.01 -15.83 18.60
N VAL A 297 2.32 -14.87 19.17
CA VAL A 297 0.92 -15.04 19.60
C VAL A 297 0.04 -14.28 18.61
N ARG A 298 -0.80 -15.02 17.86
CA ARG A 298 -1.78 -14.44 16.95
C ARG A 298 -2.70 -13.45 17.66
N SER A 299 -2.88 -12.26 17.11
CA SER A 299 -3.75 -11.23 17.68
C SER A 299 -4.34 -10.31 16.62
N GLU A 300 -5.47 -10.69 16.04
CA GLU A 300 -6.25 -9.81 15.17
C GLU A 300 -6.75 -8.55 15.91
N ARG A 301 -6.90 -8.64 17.23
CA ARG A 301 -7.26 -7.48 18.06
C ARG A 301 -6.17 -6.42 18.07
N THR A 302 -4.89 -6.82 18.12
CA THR A 302 -3.75 -5.90 18.05
C THR A 302 -3.77 -5.15 16.71
N GLN A 303 -3.92 -5.88 15.60
CA GLN A 303 -4.04 -5.31 14.27
C GLN A 303 -5.19 -4.29 14.21
N ALA A 304 -6.40 -4.70 14.59
CA ALA A 304 -7.58 -3.83 14.54
C ALA A 304 -7.41 -2.57 15.41
N ALA A 305 -6.87 -2.68 16.61
CA ALA A 305 -6.65 -1.55 17.51
C ALA A 305 -5.68 -0.53 16.92
N TYR A 306 -4.59 -0.99 16.32
CA TYR A 306 -3.60 -0.11 15.69
C TYR A 306 -4.18 0.63 14.48
N LEU A 307 -4.91 -0.05 13.59
CA LEU A 307 -5.57 0.60 12.46
C LEU A 307 -6.55 1.68 12.91
N MET A 308 -7.34 1.42 13.94
CA MET A 308 -8.29 2.40 14.48
C MET A 308 -7.58 3.61 15.11
N GLN A 309 -6.48 3.40 15.83
CA GLN A 309 -5.65 4.46 16.37
C GLN A 309 -5.13 5.39 15.26
N LEU A 310 -4.59 4.83 14.18
CA LEU A 310 -4.09 5.61 13.05
C LEU A 310 -5.20 6.39 12.35
N LEU A 311 -6.36 5.77 12.09
CA LEU A 311 -7.50 6.45 11.48
C LEU A 311 -8.01 7.63 12.32
N ASP A 312 -7.98 7.52 13.66
CA ASP A 312 -8.31 8.65 14.54
C ASP A 312 -7.32 9.81 14.42
N ILE A 313 -6.04 9.49 14.22
CA ILE A 313 -5.00 10.49 13.99
C ILE A 313 -5.19 11.15 12.62
N PHE A 314 -5.34 10.36 11.56
CA PHE A 314 -5.54 10.85 10.19
C PHE A 314 -6.78 11.74 10.07
N SER A 315 -7.90 11.29 10.65
CA SER A 315 -9.13 12.08 10.70
C SER A 315 -8.94 13.40 11.46
N SER A 316 -8.21 13.40 12.58
CA SER A 316 -7.96 14.62 13.36
C SER A 316 -7.10 15.65 12.64
N LEU A 317 -6.28 15.21 11.69
CA LEU A 317 -5.43 16.05 10.84
C LEU A 317 -6.13 16.47 9.54
N GLY A 318 -7.27 15.88 9.21
CA GLY A 318 -8.01 16.16 7.98
C GLY A 318 -7.26 15.70 6.75
N LEU A 319 -6.71 14.49 6.78
CA LEU A 319 -5.99 13.95 5.62
C LEU A 319 -6.92 13.77 4.42
N HIS A 320 -6.33 13.83 3.22
CA HIS A 320 -7.06 13.66 1.96
C HIS A 320 -7.55 12.22 1.79
N ALA A 321 -6.70 11.24 2.02
CA ALA A 321 -7.03 9.82 1.88
C ALA A 321 -6.23 8.97 2.87
N ALA A 322 -6.75 7.77 3.19
CA ALA A 322 -5.97 6.74 3.86
C ALA A 322 -6.45 5.35 3.39
N MET A 323 -5.52 4.52 2.92
CA MET A 323 -5.75 3.16 2.44
C MET A 323 -5.11 2.15 3.39
N ALA A 324 -5.93 1.29 4.00
CA ALA A 324 -5.43 0.19 4.83
C ALA A 324 -4.71 -0.84 3.95
N PHE A 325 -3.50 -1.18 4.28
CA PHE A 325 -2.75 -2.22 3.60
C PHE A 325 -2.95 -3.54 4.34
N GLU A 326 -3.46 -4.57 3.68
CA GLU A 326 -4.15 -4.63 2.40
C GLU A 326 -5.44 -5.46 2.52
N PHE A 327 -6.23 -5.62 1.45
CA PHE A 327 -7.49 -6.36 1.51
C PHE A 327 -7.26 -7.86 1.78
N VAL A 328 -6.43 -8.53 0.96
CA VAL A 328 -6.16 -9.97 1.04
C VAL A 328 -4.75 -10.30 0.58
N THR A 329 -4.10 -11.24 1.26
CA THR A 329 -2.80 -11.82 0.90
C THR A 329 -2.99 -13.31 0.57
N PRO A 330 -3.17 -13.68 -0.69
CA PRO A 330 -3.47 -15.07 -1.07
C PRO A 330 -2.38 -16.07 -0.67
N ASP A 331 -1.12 -15.65 -0.72
CA ASP A 331 0.05 -16.49 -0.46
C ASP A 331 0.42 -16.62 1.03
N ALA A 332 -0.38 -16.02 1.93
CA ALA A 332 -0.20 -16.10 3.38
C ALA A 332 -1.40 -16.80 4.03
N PRO A 333 -1.52 -18.12 3.93
CA PRO A 333 -2.69 -18.85 4.43
C PRO A 333 -2.74 -18.90 5.96
N HIS A 334 -3.97 -18.78 6.49
CA HIS A 334 -4.26 -19.02 7.89
C HIS A 334 -4.27 -20.53 8.21
N ARG A 335 -3.58 -20.92 9.28
CA ARG A 335 -3.47 -22.30 9.75
C ARG A 335 -4.00 -22.43 11.20
N PRO A 336 -5.31 -22.66 11.41
CA PRO A 336 -5.86 -22.82 12.74
C PRO A 336 -5.17 -23.98 13.49
N GLY A 337 -4.68 -23.71 14.70
CA GLY A 337 -4.02 -24.74 15.54
C GLY A 337 -2.56 -25.05 15.17
N ASP A 338 -2.03 -24.41 14.12
CA ASP A 338 -0.62 -24.55 13.72
C ASP A 338 0.05 -23.17 13.60
N PRO A 339 0.40 -22.53 14.71
CA PRO A 339 0.97 -21.19 14.71
C PRO A 339 2.34 -21.10 14.00
N ARG A 340 3.03 -22.22 13.84
CA ARG A 340 4.32 -22.28 13.15
C ARG A 340 4.17 -22.04 11.65
N HIS A 341 3.07 -22.51 11.05
CA HIS A 341 2.79 -22.38 9.62
C HIS A 341 1.63 -21.42 9.35
N ASP A 342 1.18 -20.64 10.33
CA ASP A 342 0.14 -19.64 10.18
C ASP A 342 0.73 -18.34 9.61
N LEU A 343 1.06 -18.34 8.31
CA LEU A 343 1.69 -17.20 7.64
C LEU A 343 0.79 -15.96 7.64
N ASP A 344 -0.52 -16.13 7.83
CA ASP A 344 -1.45 -15.01 7.98
C ASP A 344 -1.13 -14.12 9.20
N MET A 345 -0.44 -14.64 10.21
CA MET A 345 0.06 -13.80 11.31
C MET A 345 1.02 -12.72 10.82
N ALA A 346 1.85 -13.01 9.82
CA ALA A 346 2.82 -12.10 9.22
C ALA A 346 2.22 -11.27 8.08
N SER A 347 0.92 -11.42 7.80
CA SER A 347 0.21 -10.68 6.76
C SER A 347 -0.40 -9.39 7.32
N TYR A 348 -0.30 -8.33 6.55
CA TYR A 348 -0.97 -7.04 6.83
C TYR A 348 -2.45 -7.04 6.45
N SER A 349 -2.90 -8.04 5.66
CA SER A 349 -4.27 -8.07 5.14
C SER A 349 -5.32 -8.02 6.24
N ILE A 350 -6.42 -7.34 5.96
CA ILE A 350 -7.57 -7.21 6.86
C ILE A 350 -8.51 -8.42 6.79
N THR A 351 -8.27 -9.31 5.83
CA THR A 351 -8.90 -10.63 5.72
C THR A 351 -7.85 -11.73 5.85
N ARG A 352 -8.24 -12.92 6.24
CA ARG A 352 -7.36 -14.10 6.25
C ARG A 352 -7.67 -15.01 5.09
N THR A 353 -6.66 -15.56 4.48
CA THR A 353 -6.78 -16.56 3.41
C THR A 353 -6.95 -17.94 4.03
N VAL A 354 -8.03 -18.63 3.67
CA VAL A 354 -8.34 -19.99 4.12
C VAL A 354 -8.31 -20.92 2.91
N GLN A 355 -7.43 -21.91 2.94
CA GLN A 355 -7.34 -22.94 1.91
C GLN A 355 -8.35 -24.03 2.16
N ASP A 356 -9.00 -24.52 1.10
CA ASP A 356 -10.00 -25.60 1.18
C ASP A 356 -9.36 -26.92 1.60
N HIS A 357 -8.12 -27.16 1.15
CA HIS A 357 -7.29 -28.31 1.52
C HIS A 357 -5.95 -27.83 2.09
N PRO A 358 -5.84 -27.69 3.43
CA PRO A 358 -4.60 -27.30 4.08
C PRO A 358 -3.45 -28.20 3.68
N LEU A 359 -2.27 -27.63 3.42
CA LEU A 359 -1.04 -28.31 2.96
C LEU A 359 -1.00 -28.67 1.46
N ASP A 360 -2.03 -28.40 0.69
CA ASP A 360 -1.98 -28.51 -0.78
C ASP A 360 -1.74 -27.12 -1.40
N PRO A 361 -0.57 -26.83 -1.96
CA PRO A 361 -0.28 -25.55 -2.61
C PRO A 361 -1.18 -25.24 -3.82
N ALA A 362 -1.81 -26.27 -4.39
CA ALA A 362 -2.76 -26.13 -5.51
C ALA A 362 -4.22 -25.97 -5.04
N SER A 363 -4.46 -26.02 -3.72
CA SER A 363 -5.81 -25.89 -3.17
C SER A 363 -6.44 -24.54 -3.55
N ASP A 364 -7.69 -24.58 -3.93
CA ASP A 364 -8.49 -23.36 -3.99
C ASP A 364 -8.63 -22.75 -2.58
N TRP A 365 -9.01 -21.48 -2.52
CA TRP A 365 -9.08 -20.73 -1.28
C TRP A 365 -10.18 -19.67 -1.33
N HIS A 366 -10.60 -19.27 -0.15
CA HIS A 366 -11.46 -18.11 0.07
C HIS A 366 -10.88 -17.23 1.18
N TRP A 367 -11.38 -16.02 1.30
CA TRP A 367 -11.03 -15.18 2.43
C TRP A 367 -12.17 -15.06 3.44
N GLU A 368 -11.78 -14.89 4.69
CA GLU A 368 -12.68 -14.56 5.79
C GLU A 368 -12.25 -13.23 6.45
N PRO A 369 -13.21 -12.43 6.96
CA PRO A 369 -12.88 -11.16 7.60
C PRO A 369 -12.16 -11.36 8.93
N LYS A 370 -11.08 -10.62 9.16
CA LYS A 370 -10.44 -10.46 10.46
C LYS A 370 -11.15 -9.41 11.32
N ALA A 371 -10.74 -9.29 12.59
CA ALA A 371 -11.21 -8.22 13.47
C ALA A 371 -10.96 -6.82 12.88
N ALA A 372 -9.87 -6.63 12.13
CA ALA A 372 -9.54 -5.40 11.43
C ALA A 372 -10.58 -5.04 10.36
N PHE A 373 -11.02 -5.99 9.53
CA PHE A 373 -12.08 -5.79 8.55
C PHE A 373 -13.35 -5.26 9.22
N HIS A 374 -13.79 -5.90 10.28
CA HIS A 374 -15.02 -5.50 10.98
C HIS A 374 -14.89 -4.13 11.65
N ALA A 375 -13.72 -3.78 12.17
CA ALA A 375 -13.46 -2.47 12.76
C ALA A 375 -13.50 -1.36 11.69
N LEU A 376 -12.82 -1.57 10.57
CA LEU A 376 -12.83 -0.65 9.43
C LEU A 376 -14.24 -0.48 8.84
N ALA A 377 -14.96 -1.57 8.61
CA ALA A 377 -16.31 -1.54 8.05
C ALA A 377 -17.26 -0.70 8.92
N ARG A 378 -17.25 -0.90 10.25
CA ARG A 378 -18.03 -0.07 11.16
C ARG A 378 -17.64 1.40 11.11
N ARG A 379 -16.34 1.70 11.06
CA ARG A 379 -15.83 3.07 11.00
C ARG A 379 -16.24 3.75 9.70
N TYR A 380 -16.01 3.12 8.57
CA TYR A 380 -16.32 3.67 7.26
C TYR A 380 -17.82 3.90 7.07
N ALA A 381 -18.66 2.95 7.46
CA ALA A 381 -20.11 3.11 7.43
C ALA A 381 -20.63 4.27 8.30
N LEU A 382 -20.02 4.52 9.46
CA LEU A 382 -20.36 5.66 10.31
C LEU A 382 -19.97 6.99 9.66
N GLU A 383 -18.83 7.07 9.04
CA GLU A 383 -18.35 8.29 8.39
C GLU A 383 -19.14 8.59 7.11
N GLN A 384 -19.48 7.59 6.30
CA GLN A 384 -20.37 7.76 5.14
C GLN A 384 -21.72 8.37 5.52
N ARG A 385 -22.33 7.90 6.63
CA ARG A 385 -23.59 8.46 7.12
C ARG A 385 -23.46 9.93 7.55
N ARG A 386 -22.34 10.30 8.18
CA ARG A 386 -22.06 11.67 8.55
C ARG A 386 -21.87 12.59 7.34
N ASP A 387 -21.15 12.11 6.31
CA ASP A 387 -20.93 12.86 5.08
C ASP A 387 -22.26 13.10 4.33
N ALA A 388 -23.14 12.10 4.26
CA ALA A 388 -24.46 12.22 3.65
C ALA A 388 -25.32 13.29 4.37
N THR A 389 -25.36 13.27 5.71
CA THR A 389 -26.12 14.25 6.51
C THR A 389 -25.57 15.67 6.37
N HIS A 390 -24.27 15.84 6.24
CA HIS A 390 -23.66 17.18 6.02
C HIS A 390 -23.93 17.69 4.61
N GLY A 391 -23.88 16.81 3.60
CA GLY A 391 -24.21 17.15 2.22
C GLY A 391 -25.67 17.62 2.06
N GLU A 392 -26.62 16.93 2.67
CA GLU A 392 -28.03 17.34 2.68
C GLU A 392 -28.26 18.68 3.43
N ALA A 393 -27.55 18.90 4.54
CA ALA A 393 -27.64 20.16 5.27
C ALA A 393 -27.07 21.34 4.47
N ALA A 394 -25.96 21.14 3.76
CA ALA A 394 -25.36 22.15 2.90
C ALA A 394 -26.22 22.48 1.66
N ALA A 395 -26.90 21.49 1.11
CA ALA A 395 -27.80 21.67 -0.03
C ALA A 395 -29.14 22.39 0.31
N ARG A 396 -29.48 22.52 1.60
CA ARG A 396 -30.67 23.19 2.11
C ARG A 396 -30.46 24.64 2.55
N LEU A 397 -29.23 25.14 2.50
CA LEU A 397 -28.94 26.55 2.78
C LEU A 397 -29.25 27.37 1.51
N PRO A 398 -30.06 28.44 1.61
CA PRO A 398 -30.50 29.25 0.47
C PRO A 398 -29.37 30.04 -0.20
#